data_f3aa6a94e30b84301cdae2c264185a44
#
_entry.id   f3aa6a94e30b84301cdae2c264185a44
#
_cell.length_a   1.000
_cell.length_b   1.000
_cell.length_c   1.000
_cell.angle_alpha   90.00
_cell.angle_beta   90.00
_cell.angle_gamma   90.00
#
_symmetry.space_group_name_H-M   'P 1'
#
loop_
_entity.id
_entity.type
_entity.pdbx_description
1 polymer ?
#
loop_
_entity_poly.entity_id
_entity_poly.type
_entity_poly.pdbx_seq_one_letter_code
_entity_poly.pdbx_strand_id
1 'polypeptide(L)'
;MVGVVVFTQGPSVVTVHVTGFKKFHGVAENPTEKIVGNLKSFVEKKGLPKNLVLGSCTVLETAGQGALGTLYKVLESAIAERENGSSAQGQIHFGVNSGATRFALENQAVNEATFRCPDELGWKPQRVPIVPSDGAISRTRETTLPVNELTKSLRKTGYDMHFVASLLEALAVLN
;
A
#
# COMPACT_ATOMS: atom_id res chain seq x y z
N MET A 1 -36.66 15.44 26.15
CA MET A 1 -35.24 14.99 26.27
C MET A 1 -34.62 15.22 24.87
N VAL A 2 -33.80 16.28 24.73
CA VAL A 2 -33.13 16.62 23.47
C VAL A 2 -31.79 15.89 23.49
N GLY A 3 -31.66 14.85 22.64
CA GLY A 3 -30.41 14.13 22.47
C GLY A 3 -29.44 14.98 21.64
N VAL A 4 -28.32 15.39 22.20
CA VAL A 4 -27.22 16.01 21.51
C VAL A 4 -26.45 14.90 20.78
N VAL A 5 -26.56 14.83 19.44
CA VAL A 5 -25.70 13.97 18.60
C VAL A 5 -24.38 14.71 18.47
N VAL A 6 -23.36 14.27 19.18
CA VAL A 6 -21.99 14.76 19.01
C VAL A 6 -21.43 14.08 17.76
N PHE A 7 -21.35 14.80 16.65
CA PHE A 7 -20.53 14.39 15.52
C PHE A 7 -19.07 14.55 15.92
N THR A 8 -18.38 13.46 16.22
CA THR A 8 -16.93 13.47 16.29
C THR A 8 -16.42 13.76 14.88
N GLN A 9 -15.93 14.96 14.65
CA GLN A 9 -15.20 15.28 13.42
C GLN A 9 -14.05 14.28 13.32
N GLY A 10 -13.89 13.67 12.13
CA GLY A 10 -12.73 12.87 11.83
C GLY A 10 -11.43 13.69 11.98
N PRO A 11 -10.27 13.06 11.97
CA PRO A 11 -9.00 13.75 12.18
C PRO A 11 -8.86 14.92 11.22
N SER A 12 -8.46 16.07 11.74
CA SER A 12 -8.34 17.32 10.97
C SER A 12 -7.29 17.24 9.87
N VAL A 13 -6.30 16.36 10.01
CA VAL A 13 -5.20 16.14 9.06
C VAL A 13 -4.96 14.64 8.89
N VAL A 14 -4.67 14.22 7.65
CA VAL A 14 -4.26 12.86 7.31
C VAL A 14 -2.87 12.89 6.71
N THR A 15 -1.91 12.19 7.33
CA THR A 15 -0.57 11.98 6.78
C THR A 15 -0.54 10.67 6.02
N VAL A 16 -0.08 10.70 4.77
CA VAL A 16 -0.01 9.53 3.89
C VAL A 16 1.44 9.16 3.61
N HIS A 17 1.82 7.94 3.98
CA HIS A 17 3.10 7.33 3.65
C HIS A 17 2.96 6.49 2.39
N VAL A 18 3.92 6.60 1.49
CA VAL A 18 3.86 5.95 0.18
C VAL A 18 5.07 5.08 -0.03
N THR A 19 4.87 3.84 -0.47
CA THR A 19 5.95 2.93 -0.86
C THR A 19 5.79 2.47 -2.30
N GLY A 20 6.91 2.17 -2.94
CA GLY A 20 7.03 1.48 -4.21
C GLY A 20 8.19 0.51 -4.13
N PHE A 21 8.50 -0.17 -5.22
CA PHE A 21 9.52 -1.20 -5.26
C PHE A 21 10.57 -0.89 -6.32
N LYS A 22 11.82 -1.30 -6.07
CA LYS A 22 12.90 -1.28 -7.03
C LYS A 22 12.61 -2.17 -8.24
N LYS A 23 13.47 -2.10 -9.24
CA LYS A 23 13.47 -3.04 -10.38
C LYS A 23 13.62 -4.49 -9.90
N PHE A 24 13.16 -5.43 -10.69
CA PHE A 24 13.29 -6.86 -10.45
C PHE A 24 13.41 -7.64 -11.74
N HIS A 25 13.72 -8.94 -11.67
CA HIS A 25 13.91 -9.79 -12.82
C HIS A 25 12.71 -9.71 -13.81
N GLY A 26 13.00 -9.41 -15.07
CA GLY A 26 11.97 -9.19 -16.09
C GLY A 26 11.35 -7.79 -16.13
N VAL A 27 11.62 -6.93 -15.14
CA VAL A 27 11.17 -5.52 -15.08
C VAL A 27 12.39 -4.62 -14.85
N ALA A 28 13.08 -4.27 -15.92
CA ALA A 28 14.30 -3.46 -15.87
C ALA A 28 14.07 -2.04 -15.32
N GLU A 29 12.86 -1.49 -15.51
CA GLU A 29 12.42 -0.22 -14.98
C GLU A 29 11.08 -0.41 -14.27
N ASN A 30 11.08 -0.35 -12.94
CA ASN A 30 9.85 -0.42 -12.17
C ASN A 30 9.18 0.96 -12.13
N PRO A 31 7.96 1.12 -12.67
CA PRO A 31 7.26 2.40 -12.66
C PRO A 31 6.98 2.89 -11.24
N THR A 32 6.81 2.00 -10.26
CA THR A 32 6.54 2.39 -8.87
C THR A 32 7.75 3.04 -8.21
N GLU A 33 8.97 2.62 -8.56
CA GLU A 33 10.19 3.29 -8.15
C GLU A 33 10.22 4.74 -8.65
N LYS A 34 9.93 4.94 -9.94
CA LYS A 34 9.89 6.28 -10.54
C LYS A 34 8.79 7.15 -9.95
N ILE A 35 7.59 6.59 -9.74
CA ILE A 35 6.47 7.32 -9.14
C ILE A 35 6.84 7.78 -7.73
N VAL A 36 7.26 6.87 -6.86
CA VAL A 36 7.55 7.16 -5.46
C VAL A 36 8.77 8.09 -5.33
N GLY A 37 9.82 7.87 -6.15
CA GLY A 37 11.01 8.71 -6.15
C GLY A 37 10.75 10.16 -6.57
N ASN A 38 9.73 10.41 -7.41
CA ASN A 38 9.39 11.76 -7.88
C ASN A 38 8.17 12.36 -7.18
N LEU A 39 7.47 11.59 -6.34
CA LEU A 39 6.18 12.00 -5.78
C LEU A 39 6.28 13.27 -4.95
N LYS A 40 7.34 13.41 -4.16
CA LYS A 40 7.57 14.59 -3.32
C LYS A 40 7.66 15.87 -4.15
N SER A 41 8.51 15.86 -5.18
CA SER A 41 8.67 17.01 -6.10
C SER A 41 7.38 17.28 -6.91
N PHE A 42 6.62 16.25 -7.24
CA PHE A 42 5.33 16.41 -7.90
C PHE A 42 4.32 17.11 -6.98
N VAL A 43 4.23 16.68 -5.73
CA VAL A 43 3.34 17.27 -4.72
C VAL A 43 3.73 18.71 -4.40
N GLU A 44 5.02 19.01 -4.32
CA GLU A 44 5.52 20.39 -4.12
C GLU A 44 5.06 21.34 -5.25
N LYS A 45 5.01 20.83 -6.49
CA LYS A 45 4.57 21.62 -7.65
C LYS A 45 3.05 21.74 -7.80
N LYS A 46 2.32 20.69 -7.46
CA LYS A 46 0.86 20.59 -7.70
C LYS A 46 0.03 20.93 -6.47
N GLY A 47 0.60 20.82 -5.28
CA GLY A 47 -0.10 20.89 -4.01
C GLY A 47 -0.86 19.60 -3.68
N LEU A 48 -1.34 19.53 -2.45
CA LEU A 48 -2.24 18.47 -1.97
C LEU A 48 -3.58 19.09 -1.58
N PRO A 49 -4.65 18.29 -1.55
CA PRO A 49 -5.91 18.69 -0.94
C PRO A 49 -5.71 19.19 0.48
N LYS A 50 -6.55 20.14 0.91
CA LYS A 50 -6.54 20.63 2.29
C LYS A 50 -6.68 19.43 3.26
N ASN A 51 -5.92 19.44 4.32
CA ASN A 51 -5.88 18.39 5.35
C ASN A 51 -5.24 17.06 4.90
N LEU A 52 -4.56 17.02 3.76
CA LEU A 52 -3.73 15.90 3.36
C LEU A 52 -2.25 16.32 3.39
N VAL A 53 -1.41 15.51 4.04
CA VAL A 53 0.04 15.71 4.13
C VAL A 53 0.74 14.49 3.55
N LEU A 54 1.75 14.71 2.72
CA LEU A 54 2.64 13.65 2.28
C LEU A 54 3.70 13.40 3.35
N GLY A 55 3.66 12.22 3.94
CA GLY A 55 4.68 11.73 4.87
C GLY A 55 5.92 11.21 4.15
N SER A 56 6.33 9.99 4.47
CA SER A 56 7.47 9.35 3.80
C SER A 56 7.12 8.85 2.40
N CYS A 57 8.10 8.94 1.49
CA CYS A 57 8.09 8.29 0.18
C CYS A 57 9.27 7.31 0.15
N THR A 58 9.03 6.01 0.19
CA THR A 58 10.08 5.02 0.38
C THR A 58 10.06 3.98 -0.74
N VAL A 59 11.21 3.75 -1.36
CA VAL A 59 11.38 2.67 -2.35
C VAL A 59 11.96 1.45 -1.64
N LEU A 60 11.24 0.35 -1.69
CA LEU A 60 11.57 -0.92 -1.05
C LEU A 60 12.37 -1.82 -2.00
N GLU A 61 13.15 -2.73 -1.45
CA GLU A 61 13.71 -3.85 -2.22
C GLU A 61 12.58 -4.74 -2.73
N THR A 62 12.75 -5.28 -3.94
CA THR A 62 11.79 -6.25 -4.50
C THR A 62 12.15 -7.65 -4.01
N ALA A 63 12.13 -7.81 -2.69
CA ALA A 63 12.43 -9.05 -2.00
C ALA A 63 11.68 -9.09 -0.67
N GLY A 64 11.00 -10.21 -0.38
CA GLY A 64 10.15 -10.33 0.80
C GLY A 64 10.89 -9.98 2.09
N GLN A 65 12.01 -10.62 2.36
CA GLN A 65 12.81 -10.34 3.56
C GLN A 65 13.56 -9.01 3.47
N GLY A 66 14.04 -8.63 2.29
CA GLY A 66 14.77 -7.37 2.08
C GLY A 66 13.90 -6.11 2.27
N ALA A 67 12.62 -6.19 1.96
CA ALA A 67 11.67 -5.09 2.14
C ALA A 67 11.24 -4.90 3.60
N LEU A 68 11.13 -5.99 4.38
CA LEU A 68 10.50 -5.98 5.71
C LEU A 68 11.12 -4.98 6.68
N GLY A 69 12.44 -4.96 6.81
CA GLY A 69 13.11 -4.07 7.77
C GLY A 69 12.84 -2.59 7.49
N THR A 70 12.82 -2.19 6.22
CA THR A 70 12.50 -0.81 5.82
C THR A 70 11.01 -0.52 5.97
N LEU A 71 10.15 -1.47 5.62
CA LEU A 71 8.70 -1.33 5.78
C LEU A 71 8.32 -1.16 7.25
N TYR A 72 8.86 -1.97 8.15
CA TYR A 72 8.59 -1.84 9.59
C TYR A 72 9.01 -0.48 10.14
N LYS A 73 10.15 0.07 9.73
CA LYS A 73 10.56 1.43 10.13
C LYS A 73 9.56 2.50 9.70
N VAL A 74 9.00 2.38 8.48
CA VAL A 74 7.95 3.31 8.01
C VAL A 74 6.68 3.16 8.86
N LEU A 75 6.28 1.93 9.18
CA LEU A 75 5.12 1.65 10.02
C LEU A 75 5.29 2.18 11.45
N GLU A 76 6.43 1.91 12.06
CA GLU A 76 6.76 2.36 13.43
C GLU A 76 6.75 3.89 13.51
N SER A 77 7.33 4.58 12.53
CA SER A 77 7.30 6.05 12.46
C SER A 77 5.87 6.58 12.37
N ALA A 78 5.03 5.96 11.53
CA ALA A 78 3.64 6.35 11.38
C ALA A 78 2.81 6.12 12.67
N ILE A 79 3.08 5.03 13.39
CA ILE A 79 2.43 4.74 14.69
C ILE A 79 2.85 5.77 15.73
N ALA A 80 4.15 6.08 15.85
CA ALA A 80 4.67 7.05 16.79
C ALA A 80 4.10 8.46 16.55
N GLU A 81 3.95 8.88 15.29
CA GLU A 81 3.31 10.13 14.93
C GLU A 81 1.83 10.17 15.32
N ARG A 82 1.13 9.05 15.18
CA ARG A 82 -0.27 8.92 15.61
C ARG A 82 -0.45 9.01 17.11
N GLU A 83 0.43 8.37 17.89
CA GLU A 83 0.39 8.40 19.35
C GLU A 83 0.65 9.79 19.91
N ASN A 84 1.44 10.59 19.22
CA ASN A 84 1.66 12.00 19.55
C ASN A 84 0.48 12.93 19.20
N GLY A 85 -0.64 12.38 18.72
CA GLY A 85 -1.95 13.03 18.64
C GLY A 85 -2.14 14.02 17.49
N SER A 86 -1.25 14.03 16.49
CA SER A 86 -1.25 15.09 15.49
C SER A 86 -2.06 14.80 14.21
N SER A 87 -2.20 13.54 13.77
CA SER A 87 -2.92 13.25 12.53
C SER A 87 -3.31 11.77 12.39
N ALA A 88 -4.33 11.49 11.56
CA ALA A 88 -4.55 10.12 11.09
C ALA A 88 -3.44 9.71 10.13
N GLN A 89 -3.05 8.43 10.19
CA GLN A 89 -2.01 7.88 9.32
C GLN A 89 -2.62 6.97 8.28
N GLY A 90 -2.26 7.19 7.02
CA GLY A 90 -2.62 6.37 5.88
C GLY A 90 -1.38 5.81 5.18
N GLN A 91 -1.53 4.66 4.55
CA GLN A 91 -0.45 4.04 3.78
C GLN A 91 -0.94 3.64 2.40
N ILE A 92 -0.12 3.91 1.40
CA ILE A 92 -0.34 3.51 0.01
C ILE A 92 0.89 2.72 -0.45
N HIS A 93 0.67 1.51 -0.90
CA HIS A 93 1.71 0.67 -1.49
C HIS A 93 1.46 0.54 -2.99
N PHE A 94 2.40 0.99 -3.81
CA PHE A 94 2.37 0.80 -5.25
C PHE A 94 3.11 -0.49 -5.61
N GLY A 95 2.42 -1.41 -6.28
CA GLY A 95 3.00 -2.62 -6.86
C GLY A 95 2.81 -2.67 -8.38
N VAL A 96 3.61 -3.49 -9.05
CA VAL A 96 3.48 -3.77 -10.48
C VAL A 96 2.95 -5.18 -10.67
N ASN A 97 1.87 -5.30 -11.43
CA ASN A 97 1.44 -6.58 -12.00
C ASN A 97 1.69 -6.52 -13.52
N SER A 98 2.75 -7.17 -13.98
CA SER A 98 3.17 -7.14 -15.40
C SER A 98 2.16 -7.76 -16.37
N GLY A 99 1.26 -8.61 -15.87
CA GLY A 99 0.16 -9.21 -16.65
C GLY A 99 -1.12 -8.38 -16.65
N ALA A 100 -1.21 -7.33 -15.82
CA ALA A 100 -2.41 -6.53 -15.72
C ALA A 100 -2.53 -5.50 -16.85
N THR A 101 -3.75 -5.34 -17.35
CA THR A 101 -4.10 -4.31 -18.35
C THR A 101 -4.77 -3.09 -17.74
N ARG A 102 -5.03 -3.11 -16.43
CA ARG A 102 -5.77 -2.08 -15.69
C ARG A 102 -5.14 -1.82 -14.34
N PHE A 103 -5.40 -0.65 -13.80
CA PHE A 103 -5.09 -0.38 -12.41
C PHE A 103 -6.04 -1.13 -11.47
N ALA A 104 -5.52 -1.60 -10.34
CA ALA A 104 -6.29 -2.28 -9.32
C ALA A 104 -6.15 -1.58 -7.96
N LEU A 105 -7.25 -1.48 -7.22
CA LEU A 105 -7.24 -1.20 -5.80
C LEU A 105 -7.50 -2.50 -5.05
N GLU A 106 -6.53 -2.92 -4.26
CA GLU A 106 -6.59 -4.15 -3.49
C GLU A 106 -7.40 -3.92 -2.19
N ASN A 107 -8.41 -4.75 -1.96
CA ASN A 107 -9.22 -4.68 -0.74
C ASN A 107 -8.75 -5.61 0.36
N GLN A 108 -8.14 -6.73 -0.01
CA GLN A 108 -7.88 -7.84 0.90
C GLN A 108 -6.49 -8.42 0.66
N ALA A 109 -5.82 -8.82 1.73
CA ALA A 109 -4.58 -9.57 1.68
C ALA A 109 -4.78 -10.96 2.29
N VAL A 110 -4.19 -11.99 1.68
CA VAL A 110 -4.16 -13.36 2.20
C VAL A 110 -2.83 -13.61 2.90
N ASN A 111 -2.83 -14.34 4.01
CA ASN A 111 -1.63 -14.65 4.79
C ASN A 111 -0.78 -15.76 4.15
N GLU A 112 -0.63 -15.77 2.84
CA GLU A 112 0.13 -16.79 2.11
C GLU A 112 1.19 -16.16 1.21
N ALA A 113 2.44 -16.58 1.36
CA ALA A 113 3.50 -16.34 0.39
C ALA A 113 3.72 -17.61 -0.45
N THR A 114 3.50 -17.47 -1.77
CA THR A 114 3.76 -18.51 -2.76
C THR A 114 4.32 -17.83 -4.00
N PHE A 115 5.61 -18.04 -4.27
CA PHE A 115 6.30 -17.42 -5.40
C PHE A 115 6.57 -18.42 -6.52
N ARG A 116 6.33 -18.03 -7.75
CA ARG A 116 6.63 -18.84 -8.95
C ARG A 116 8.13 -18.94 -9.19
N CYS A 117 8.86 -17.85 -9.00
CA CYS A 117 10.31 -17.75 -9.08
C CYS A 117 10.88 -17.13 -7.80
N PRO A 118 12.19 -17.27 -7.53
CA PRO A 118 12.84 -16.59 -6.41
C PRO A 118 12.72 -15.07 -6.54
N ASP A 119 12.62 -14.37 -5.41
CA ASP A 119 12.76 -12.92 -5.36
C ASP A 119 14.21 -12.47 -5.60
N GLU A 120 14.46 -11.16 -5.58
CA GLU A 120 15.79 -10.59 -5.86
C GLU A 120 16.87 -10.99 -4.83
N LEU A 121 16.50 -11.56 -3.70
CA LEU A 121 17.42 -12.12 -2.70
C LEU A 121 17.44 -13.67 -2.68
N GLY A 122 16.74 -14.30 -3.64
CA GLY A 122 16.73 -15.75 -3.80
C GLY A 122 15.70 -16.48 -2.94
N TRP A 123 14.81 -15.77 -2.24
CA TRP A 123 13.76 -16.39 -1.46
C TRP A 123 12.59 -16.83 -2.34
N LYS A 124 12.22 -18.10 -2.25
CA LYS A 124 11.13 -18.71 -3.01
C LYS A 124 10.17 -19.45 -2.08
N PRO A 125 9.30 -18.74 -1.38
CA PRO A 125 8.34 -19.38 -0.49
C PRO A 125 7.32 -20.23 -1.25
N GLN A 126 6.87 -21.28 -0.58
CA GLN A 126 5.81 -22.17 -1.07
C GLN A 126 4.83 -22.40 0.06
N ARG A 127 3.67 -21.76 0.00
CA ARG A 127 2.58 -21.88 0.97
C ARG A 127 3.02 -21.64 2.42
N VAL A 128 3.76 -20.56 2.64
CA VAL A 128 4.17 -20.17 4.00
C VAL A 128 3.38 -18.95 4.47
N PRO A 129 3.07 -18.84 5.76
CA PRO A 129 2.40 -17.67 6.28
C PRO A 129 3.33 -16.45 6.21
N ILE A 130 2.79 -15.31 5.75
CA ILE A 130 3.49 -14.02 5.74
C ILE A 130 3.64 -13.51 7.18
N VAL A 131 2.57 -13.62 7.96
CA VAL A 131 2.50 -13.26 9.38
C VAL A 131 2.18 -14.52 10.18
N PRO A 132 3.19 -15.22 10.75
CA PRO A 132 2.97 -16.46 11.48
C PRO A 132 1.99 -16.34 12.65
N SER A 133 1.97 -15.20 13.33
CA SER A 133 1.04 -14.91 14.44
C SER A 133 -0.42 -14.83 14.01
N ASP A 134 -0.71 -14.63 12.73
CA ASP A 134 -2.07 -14.65 12.19
C ASP A 134 -2.61 -16.09 12.00
N GLY A 135 -1.76 -17.09 12.13
CA GLY A 135 -2.11 -18.51 12.05
C GLY A 135 -2.17 -19.03 10.61
N ALA A 136 -3.34 -19.50 10.17
CA ALA A 136 -3.50 -20.20 8.89
C ALA A 136 -3.16 -19.31 7.68
N ILE A 137 -2.57 -19.92 6.64
CA ILE A 137 -2.27 -19.25 5.36
C ILE A 137 -3.54 -18.74 4.64
N SER A 138 -4.72 -19.30 4.93
CA SER A 138 -6.00 -18.83 4.41
C SER A 138 -6.55 -17.60 5.16
N ARG A 139 -5.90 -17.15 6.21
CA ARG A 139 -6.33 -15.95 6.95
C ARG A 139 -6.24 -14.74 6.04
N THR A 140 -7.26 -13.90 6.09
CA THR A 140 -7.33 -12.67 5.31
C THR A 140 -7.38 -11.45 6.21
N ARG A 141 -6.84 -10.35 5.71
CA ARG A 141 -6.98 -9.01 6.28
C ARG A 141 -7.56 -8.09 5.22
N GLU A 142 -8.47 -7.21 5.62
CA GLU A 142 -9.10 -6.24 4.73
C GLU A 142 -8.66 -4.82 5.07
N THR A 143 -8.60 -3.97 4.04
CA THR A 143 -8.43 -2.54 4.26
C THR A 143 -9.69 -1.92 4.86
N THR A 144 -9.53 -0.91 5.70
CA THR A 144 -10.64 -0.12 6.23
C THR A 144 -11.07 1.02 5.30
N LEU A 145 -10.36 1.20 4.16
CA LEU A 145 -10.68 2.24 3.19
C LEU A 145 -11.92 1.87 2.35
N PRO A 146 -12.72 2.85 1.94
CA PRO A 146 -13.91 2.63 1.10
C PRO A 146 -13.49 2.38 -0.37
N VAL A 147 -12.87 1.22 -0.65
CA VAL A 147 -12.24 0.90 -1.94
C VAL A 147 -13.24 0.96 -3.10
N ASN A 148 -14.50 0.58 -2.88
CA ASN A 148 -15.54 0.67 -3.90
C ASN A 148 -15.81 2.11 -4.34
N GLU A 149 -15.92 3.04 -3.39
CA GLU A 149 -16.14 4.47 -3.64
C GLU A 149 -14.92 5.10 -4.30
N LEU A 150 -13.72 4.75 -3.84
CA LEU A 150 -12.46 5.19 -4.42
C LEU A 150 -12.34 4.71 -5.88
N THR A 151 -12.63 3.43 -6.15
CA THR A 151 -12.62 2.88 -7.52
C THR A 151 -13.61 3.60 -8.43
N LYS A 152 -14.84 3.83 -7.96
CA LYS A 152 -15.86 4.59 -8.72
C LYS A 152 -15.41 6.02 -9.01
N SER A 153 -14.78 6.66 -8.02
CA SER A 153 -14.28 8.03 -8.16
C SER A 153 -13.16 8.13 -9.18
N LEU A 154 -12.18 7.21 -9.12
CA LEU A 154 -11.06 7.16 -10.06
C LEU A 154 -11.52 6.85 -11.50
N ARG A 155 -12.49 5.97 -11.67
CA ARG A 155 -13.11 5.73 -13.01
C ARG A 155 -13.72 6.97 -13.61
N LYS A 156 -14.37 7.82 -12.79
CA LYS A 156 -14.95 9.10 -13.26
C LYS A 156 -13.88 10.08 -13.75
N THR A 157 -12.65 9.97 -13.29
CA THR A 157 -11.52 10.79 -13.74
C THR A 157 -10.82 10.24 -14.99
N GLY A 158 -11.35 9.16 -15.59
CA GLY A 158 -10.86 8.58 -16.85
C GLY A 158 -9.84 7.47 -16.69
N TYR A 159 -9.54 7.04 -15.46
CA TYR A 159 -8.65 5.89 -15.24
C TYR A 159 -9.41 4.57 -15.37
N ASP A 160 -8.85 3.63 -16.13
CA ASP A 160 -9.39 2.26 -16.19
C ASP A 160 -8.97 1.50 -14.93
N MET A 161 -9.85 1.52 -13.94
CA MET A 161 -9.66 0.94 -12.62
C MET A 161 -10.62 -0.21 -12.38
N HIS A 162 -10.16 -1.24 -11.70
CA HIS A 162 -11.03 -2.27 -11.15
C HIS A 162 -10.73 -2.52 -9.67
N PHE A 163 -11.70 -3.13 -9.01
CA PHE A 163 -11.61 -3.59 -7.64
C PHE A 163 -11.14 -5.04 -7.65
N VAL A 164 -10.18 -5.37 -6.81
CA VAL A 164 -9.71 -6.75 -6.60
C VAL A 164 -9.99 -7.15 -5.15
N ALA A 165 -10.73 -8.23 -5.00
CA ALA A 165 -11.14 -8.72 -3.68
C ALA A 165 -10.01 -9.46 -2.93
N SER A 166 -8.92 -9.84 -3.60
CA SER A 166 -7.86 -10.66 -3.00
C SER A 166 -6.48 -10.27 -3.52
N LEU A 167 -5.54 -10.17 -2.61
CA LEU A 167 -4.13 -9.84 -2.82
C LEU A 167 -3.26 -11.10 -3.06
N LEU A 168 -3.80 -12.12 -3.70
CA LEU A 168 -2.94 -13.26 -4.10
C LEU A 168 -1.90 -12.83 -5.14
N GLU A 169 -2.14 -11.72 -5.82
CA GLU A 169 -1.29 -11.20 -6.87
C GLU A 169 -0.31 -10.11 -6.42
N ALA A 170 -0.55 -9.37 -5.34
CA ALA A 170 0.37 -8.29 -4.94
C ALA A 170 1.69 -8.81 -4.33
N LEU A 171 1.71 -10.03 -3.79
CA LEU A 171 2.95 -10.71 -3.43
C LEU A 171 3.51 -11.54 -4.61
N ALA A 172 2.68 -11.89 -5.60
CA ALA A 172 3.14 -12.44 -6.88
C ALA A 172 3.78 -11.37 -7.78
N VAL A 173 3.60 -10.09 -7.47
CA VAL A 173 4.25 -8.95 -8.14
C VAL A 173 5.71 -8.77 -7.70
N LEU A 174 6.14 -9.48 -6.67
CA LEU A 174 7.55 -9.65 -6.37
C LEU A 174 8.23 -10.69 -7.29
N ASN A 175 7.56 -11.11 -8.38
CA ASN A 175 8.08 -12.02 -9.42
C ASN A 175 7.77 -11.51 -10.81
#